data_fb897d9e68d5b1831d1dc73b86153fcb
#
_entry.id   fb897d9e68d5b1831d1dc73b86153fcb
#
_cell.length_a   1.000
_cell.length_b   1.000
_cell.length_c   1.000
_cell.angle_alpha   90.00
_cell.angle_beta   90.00
_cell.angle_gamma   90.00
#
_symmetry.space_group_name_H-M   'P 1'
#
loop_
_entity.id
_entity.type
_entity.pdbx_description
1 polymer ?
#
loop_
_entity_poly.entity_id
_entity_poly.type
_entity_poly.pdbx_seq_one_letter_code
_entity_poly.pdbx_strand_id
1 'polypeptide(L)'
;MAGTGRAYGVNVTSYDAVQKATEDIVKEFNGRLDVFVANSGIAWEDGPILDASLDKAKRVLEVNIDGTLYCAKAAGEHFRRQKKEGTTIGGEKLEGFTYGSFIATASISGHIVNVPQLQAVYNASKAAVIHLCRCYMHM
;
A
#
# COMPACT_ATOMS: atom_id res chain seq x y z
N MET A 1 6.94 -26.96 5.08
CA MET A 1 8.00 -26.14 5.71
C MET A 1 7.34 -24.99 6.44
N ALA A 2 7.75 -24.67 7.66
CA ALA A 2 7.30 -23.47 8.35
C ALA A 2 7.96 -22.24 7.72
N GLY A 3 7.19 -21.20 7.43
CA GLY A 3 7.73 -19.92 6.93
C GLY A 3 8.42 -19.12 8.04
N THR A 4 9.29 -18.21 7.67
CA THR A 4 9.92 -17.25 8.59
C THR A 4 9.17 -15.93 8.54
N GLY A 5 8.81 -15.37 9.69
CA GLY A 5 8.15 -14.07 9.83
C GLY A 5 8.99 -13.07 10.62
N ARG A 6 8.87 -11.77 10.29
CA ARG A 6 9.47 -10.65 10.99
C ARG A 6 8.43 -9.55 11.15
N ALA A 7 8.62 -8.68 12.14
CA ALA A 7 7.77 -7.52 12.37
C ALA A 7 8.61 -6.24 12.37
N TYR A 8 8.12 -5.20 11.69
CA TYR A 8 8.76 -3.89 11.57
C TYR A 8 7.76 -2.79 11.87
N GLY A 9 8.19 -1.76 12.59
CA GLY A 9 7.40 -0.54 12.79
C GLY A 9 7.67 0.44 11.66
N VAL A 10 6.65 0.75 10.84
CA VAL A 10 6.78 1.65 9.68
C VAL A 10 5.68 2.71 9.70
N ASN A 11 6.06 3.99 9.58
CA ASN A 11 5.09 5.05 9.35
C ASN A 11 4.73 5.13 7.86
N VAL A 12 3.55 4.65 7.50
CA VAL A 12 3.09 4.61 6.10
C VAL A 12 2.84 5.99 5.50
N THR A 13 2.76 7.06 6.31
CA THR A 13 2.62 8.44 5.80
C THR A 13 3.97 9.10 5.47
N SER A 14 5.08 8.36 5.53
CA SER A 14 6.40 8.78 5.08
C SER A 14 6.89 7.86 3.97
N TYR A 15 7.06 8.40 2.77
CA TYR A 15 7.60 7.63 1.64
C TYR A 15 8.98 7.04 1.95
N ASP A 16 9.88 7.86 2.52
CA ASP A 16 11.24 7.42 2.85
C ASP A 16 11.23 6.26 3.86
N ALA A 17 10.32 6.30 4.86
CA ALA A 17 10.19 5.22 5.82
C ALA A 17 9.68 3.92 5.16
N VAL A 18 8.70 4.01 4.26
CA VAL A 18 8.16 2.87 3.51
C VAL A 18 9.22 2.30 2.57
N GLN A 19 9.91 3.15 1.82
CA GLN A 19 10.97 2.73 0.90
C GLN A 19 12.10 2.02 1.64
N LYS A 20 12.63 2.65 2.70
CA LYS A 20 13.70 2.06 3.50
C LYS A 20 13.30 0.72 4.11
N ALA A 21 12.12 0.64 4.70
CA ALA A 21 11.64 -0.62 5.28
C ALA A 21 11.51 -1.71 4.22
N THR A 22 10.98 -1.38 3.03
CA THR A 22 10.86 -2.32 1.92
C THR A 22 12.23 -2.84 1.48
N GLU A 23 13.22 -1.96 1.33
CA GLU A 23 14.60 -2.35 0.99
C GLU A 23 15.24 -3.26 2.05
N ASP A 24 15.12 -2.89 3.34
CA ASP A 24 15.69 -3.63 4.45
C ASP A 24 15.07 -5.04 4.54
N ILE A 25 13.74 -5.14 4.41
CA ILE A 25 13.00 -6.42 4.40
C ILE A 25 13.43 -7.28 3.21
N VAL A 26 13.46 -6.72 2.00
CA VAL A 26 13.87 -7.46 0.81
C VAL A 26 15.29 -7.99 0.94
N LYS A 27 16.23 -7.20 1.49
CA LYS A 27 17.61 -7.65 1.77
C LYS A 27 17.65 -8.77 2.79
N GLU A 28 16.85 -8.71 3.86
CA GLU A 28 16.83 -9.73 4.91
C GLU A 28 16.27 -11.08 4.42
N PHE A 29 15.30 -11.05 3.50
CA PHE A 29 14.56 -12.23 3.04
C PHE A 29 15.01 -12.77 1.66
N ASN A 30 16.23 -12.80 1.29
CA ASN A 30 16.76 -13.31 0.02
C ASN A 30 16.84 -12.33 -1.16
N GLY A 31 16.62 -11.06 -0.95
CA GLY A 31 16.78 -10.06 -2.00
C GLY A 31 15.68 -10.03 -3.07
N ARG A 32 14.55 -10.70 -2.84
CA ARG A 32 13.44 -10.85 -3.77
C ARG A 32 12.12 -10.36 -3.17
N LEU A 33 11.31 -9.67 -3.95
CA LEU A 33 9.95 -9.27 -3.61
C LEU A 33 8.98 -9.82 -4.66
N ASP A 34 8.05 -10.66 -4.25
CA ASP A 34 7.03 -11.25 -5.14
C ASP A 34 5.65 -10.65 -4.92
N VAL A 35 5.30 -10.40 -3.66
CA VAL A 35 3.99 -9.87 -3.28
C VAL A 35 4.17 -8.75 -2.26
N PHE A 36 3.49 -7.65 -2.48
CA PHE A 36 3.37 -6.55 -1.53
C PHE A 36 1.90 -6.31 -1.19
N VAL A 37 1.55 -6.33 0.11
CA VAL A 37 0.20 -6.10 0.58
C VAL A 37 0.13 -4.78 1.34
N ALA A 38 -0.48 -3.76 0.74
CA ALA A 38 -0.75 -2.46 1.36
C ALA A 38 -2.11 -2.53 2.09
N ASN A 39 -2.06 -2.91 3.37
CA ASN A 39 -3.26 -3.12 4.18
C ASN A 39 -3.54 -1.99 5.19
N SER A 40 -2.57 -1.11 5.43
CA SER A 40 -2.71 -0.02 6.41
C SER A 40 -3.84 0.93 6.04
N GLY A 41 -4.64 1.28 7.02
CA GLY A 41 -5.74 2.22 6.85
C GLY A 41 -6.39 2.56 8.19
N ILE A 42 -7.02 3.72 8.25
CA ILE A 42 -7.79 4.17 9.41
C ILE A 42 -9.23 4.49 9.02
N ALA A 43 -10.14 4.30 9.96
CA ALA A 43 -11.56 4.58 9.79
C ALA A 43 -11.86 6.08 9.97
N TRP A 44 -13.09 6.45 9.63
CA TRP A 44 -13.68 7.75 9.91
C TRP A 44 -14.60 7.64 11.12
N GLU A 45 -14.46 8.53 12.10
CA GLU A 45 -15.19 8.49 13.35
C GLU A 45 -16.00 9.76 13.65
N ASP A 46 -15.84 10.82 12.84
CA ASP A 46 -16.42 12.14 13.12
C ASP A 46 -17.88 12.34 12.65
N GLY A 47 -18.52 11.32 12.06
CA GLY A 47 -19.91 11.41 11.58
C GLY A 47 -20.08 12.31 10.34
N PRO A 48 -21.08 13.22 10.32
CA PRO A 48 -21.36 14.08 9.16
C PRO A 48 -20.20 14.97 8.77
N ILE A 49 -19.99 15.19 7.48
CA ILE A 49 -18.88 15.99 6.96
C ILE A 49 -18.91 17.45 7.41
N LEU A 50 -20.11 17.99 7.68
CA LEU A 50 -20.29 19.38 8.12
C LEU A 50 -19.77 19.63 9.55
N ASP A 51 -19.75 18.58 10.37
CA ASP A 51 -19.31 18.63 11.78
C ASP A 51 -17.90 18.10 11.97
N ALA A 52 -17.29 17.66 10.89
CA ALA A 52 -16.03 16.92 10.91
C ALA A 52 -14.81 17.84 11.12
N SER A 53 -13.83 17.33 11.87
CA SER A 53 -12.50 17.95 11.96
C SER A 53 -11.74 17.81 10.64
N LEU A 54 -11.29 18.95 10.09
CA LEU A 54 -10.44 18.93 8.88
C LEU A 54 -9.09 18.24 9.11
N ASP A 55 -8.54 18.30 10.32
CA ASP A 55 -7.27 17.61 10.63
C ASP A 55 -7.44 16.10 10.66
N LYS A 56 -8.55 15.61 11.22
CA LYS A 56 -8.88 14.18 11.13
C LYS A 56 -9.16 13.76 9.68
N ALA A 57 -9.86 14.59 8.91
CA ALA A 57 -10.08 14.32 7.49
C ALA A 57 -8.76 14.18 6.72
N LYS A 58 -7.83 15.13 6.90
CA LYS A 58 -6.48 15.06 6.32
C LYS A 58 -5.76 13.78 6.74
N ARG A 59 -5.82 13.43 8.03
CA ARG A 59 -5.16 12.23 8.53
C ARG A 59 -5.68 10.95 7.88
N VAL A 60 -7.00 10.85 7.65
CA VAL A 60 -7.59 9.72 6.92
C VAL A 60 -7.07 9.66 5.48
N LEU A 61 -6.98 10.79 4.79
CA LEU A 61 -6.46 10.85 3.42
C LEU A 61 -4.98 10.49 3.37
N GLU A 62 -4.15 11.05 4.24
CA GLU A 62 -2.71 10.73 4.34
C GLU A 62 -2.46 9.23 4.55
N VAL A 63 -3.17 8.61 5.50
CA VAL A 63 -2.95 7.18 5.78
C VAL A 63 -3.50 6.32 4.65
N ASN A 64 -4.74 6.57 4.22
CA ASN A 64 -5.43 5.66 3.31
C ASN A 64 -5.02 5.85 1.84
N ILE A 65 -4.73 7.08 1.41
CA ILE A 65 -4.35 7.39 0.03
C ILE A 65 -2.84 7.47 -0.12
N ASP A 66 -2.19 8.42 0.57
CA ASP A 66 -0.75 8.62 0.41
C ASP A 66 0.04 7.41 0.88
N GLY A 67 -0.36 6.79 2.01
CA GLY A 67 0.25 5.56 2.50
C GLY A 67 0.15 4.41 1.49
N THR A 68 -1.00 4.24 0.83
CA THR A 68 -1.17 3.23 -0.21
C THR A 68 -0.34 3.58 -1.46
N LEU A 69 -0.30 4.84 -1.87
CA LEU A 69 0.52 5.32 -2.98
C LEU A 69 2.02 5.08 -2.74
N TYR A 70 2.50 5.37 -1.53
CA TYR A 70 3.90 5.15 -1.15
C TYR A 70 4.27 3.66 -1.17
N CYS A 71 3.38 2.80 -0.67
CA CYS A 71 3.53 1.36 -0.77
C CYS A 71 3.57 0.89 -2.24
N ALA A 72 2.66 1.39 -3.07
CA ALA A 72 2.60 1.05 -4.50
C ALA A 72 3.89 1.47 -5.23
N LYS A 73 4.39 2.68 -4.94
CA LYS A 73 5.63 3.19 -5.53
C LYS A 73 6.83 2.35 -5.11
N ALA A 74 7.02 2.10 -3.82
CA ALA A 74 8.14 1.30 -3.32
C ALA A 74 8.12 -0.14 -3.88
N ALA A 75 6.96 -0.80 -3.88
CA ALA A 75 6.79 -2.12 -4.47
C ALA A 75 7.09 -2.13 -5.97
N GLY A 76 6.53 -1.16 -6.71
CA GLY A 76 6.69 -1.05 -8.16
C GLY A 76 8.14 -0.82 -8.59
N GLU A 77 8.91 -0.05 -7.83
CA GLU A 77 10.34 0.15 -8.08
C GLU A 77 11.11 -1.18 -7.96
N HIS A 78 10.83 -2.00 -6.94
CA HIS A 78 11.40 -3.33 -6.80
C HIS A 78 10.97 -4.29 -7.92
N PHE A 79 9.68 -4.35 -8.24
CA PHE A 79 9.17 -5.21 -9.31
C PHE A 79 9.78 -4.86 -10.67
N ARG A 80 9.85 -3.56 -10.99
CA ARG A 80 10.46 -3.06 -12.21
C ARG A 80 11.96 -3.39 -12.30
N ARG A 81 12.70 -3.20 -11.19
CA ARG A 81 14.11 -3.57 -11.10
C ARG A 81 14.30 -5.07 -11.36
N GLN A 82 13.57 -5.91 -10.61
CA GLN A 82 13.64 -7.37 -10.75
C GLN A 82 13.33 -7.83 -12.18
N LYS A 83 12.30 -7.23 -12.80
CA LYS A 83 11.95 -7.54 -14.20
C LYS A 83 13.05 -7.13 -15.18
N LYS A 84 13.66 -5.97 -14.98
CA LYS A 84 14.70 -5.43 -15.86
C LYS A 84 16.02 -6.18 -15.73
N GLU A 85 16.43 -6.47 -14.50
CA GLU A 85 17.74 -7.05 -14.20
C GLU A 85 17.75 -8.58 -14.22
N GLY A 86 16.61 -9.20 -13.94
CA GLY A 86 16.50 -10.65 -13.82
C GLY A 86 17.22 -11.23 -12.59
N THR A 87 17.54 -10.35 -11.60
CA THR A 87 18.32 -10.72 -10.42
C THR A 87 17.68 -10.26 -9.12
N THR A 88 18.06 -10.92 -8.01
CA THR A 88 17.82 -10.43 -6.65
C THR A 88 18.64 -9.16 -6.39
N ILE A 89 18.44 -8.50 -5.23
CA ILE A 89 19.35 -7.39 -4.80
C ILE A 89 20.80 -7.89 -4.65
N GLY A 90 20.99 -9.15 -4.25
CA GLY A 90 22.30 -9.77 -4.11
C GLY A 90 22.97 -10.20 -5.42
N GLY A 91 22.29 -10.01 -6.57
CA GLY A 91 22.82 -10.37 -7.89
C GLY A 91 22.57 -11.81 -8.32
N GLU A 92 21.86 -12.60 -7.51
CA GLU A 92 21.47 -13.97 -7.86
C GLU A 92 20.35 -13.97 -8.90
N LYS A 93 20.41 -14.92 -9.84
CA LYS A 93 19.40 -15.05 -10.90
C LYS A 93 18.01 -15.32 -10.32
N LEU A 94 17.02 -14.54 -10.75
CA LEU A 94 15.61 -14.75 -10.40
C LEU A 94 15.01 -15.87 -11.26
N GLU A 95 14.75 -17.01 -10.64
CA GLU A 95 14.02 -18.09 -11.30
C GLU A 95 12.52 -17.94 -11.08
N GLY A 96 11.74 -18.13 -12.15
CA GLY A 96 10.28 -18.11 -12.11
C GLY A 96 9.64 -16.75 -11.79
N PHE A 97 10.40 -15.65 -11.80
CA PHE A 97 9.83 -14.29 -11.65
C PHE A 97 9.34 -13.79 -13.00
N THR A 98 8.04 -13.54 -13.10
CA THR A 98 7.43 -12.90 -14.28
C THR A 98 7.01 -11.47 -13.98
N TYR A 99 6.24 -11.28 -12.91
CA TYR A 99 5.78 -9.98 -12.39
C TYR A 99 5.59 -10.09 -10.89
N GLY A 100 5.76 -8.97 -10.18
CA GLY A 100 5.35 -8.85 -8.78
C GLY A 100 3.85 -8.57 -8.67
N SER A 101 3.26 -8.91 -7.53
CA SER A 101 1.84 -8.65 -7.24
C SER A 101 1.71 -7.57 -6.17
N PHE A 102 1.01 -6.48 -6.49
CA PHE A 102 0.64 -5.45 -5.54
C PHE A 102 -0.84 -5.61 -5.15
N ILE A 103 -1.11 -5.73 -3.86
CA ILE A 103 -2.46 -5.89 -3.31
C ILE A 103 -2.72 -4.71 -2.37
N ALA A 104 -3.83 -3.99 -2.55
CA ALA A 104 -4.26 -2.95 -1.63
C ALA A 104 -5.64 -3.23 -1.05
N THR A 105 -5.81 -2.97 0.24
CA THR A 105 -7.09 -3.15 0.93
C THR A 105 -7.97 -1.92 0.73
N ALA A 106 -8.93 -2.05 -0.17
CA ALA A 106 -10.00 -1.07 -0.36
C ALA A 106 -11.15 -1.29 0.65
N SER A 107 -12.37 -0.99 0.28
CA SER A 107 -13.59 -1.23 1.06
C SER A 107 -14.80 -1.22 0.14
N ILE A 108 -15.88 -1.89 0.54
CA ILE A 108 -17.21 -1.72 -0.04
C ILE A 108 -17.65 -0.25 -0.01
N SER A 109 -17.21 0.49 1.01
CA SER A 109 -17.43 1.93 1.18
C SER A 109 -16.84 2.80 0.06
N GLY A 110 -15.94 2.26 -0.75
CA GLY A 110 -15.44 2.92 -1.97
C GLY A 110 -16.41 2.81 -3.16
N HIS A 111 -17.46 2.01 -3.05
CA HIS A 111 -18.48 1.78 -4.08
C HIS A 111 -19.85 2.28 -3.70
N ILE A 112 -20.20 2.22 -2.41
CA ILE A 112 -21.52 2.56 -1.91
C ILE A 112 -21.46 3.58 -0.77
N VAL A 113 -22.56 4.26 -0.52
CA VAL A 113 -22.75 5.10 0.66
C VAL A 113 -23.38 4.28 1.78
N ASN A 114 -22.71 4.21 2.92
CA ASN A 114 -23.21 3.51 4.10
C ASN A 114 -24.19 4.39 4.86
N VAL A 115 -25.46 4.00 4.94
CA VAL A 115 -26.49 4.70 5.71
C VAL A 115 -26.96 3.77 6.83
N PRO A 116 -27.01 4.24 8.07
CA PRO A 116 -26.83 5.61 8.57
C PRO A 116 -25.38 6.03 8.89
N GLN A 117 -24.40 5.20 8.60
CA GLN A 117 -22.98 5.45 8.91
C GLN A 117 -22.37 6.46 7.94
N LEU A 118 -22.31 7.73 8.35
CA LEU A 118 -21.83 8.83 7.51
C LEU A 118 -20.29 8.89 7.52
N GLN A 119 -19.67 8.39 6.48
CA GLN A 119 -18.20 8.22 6.36
C GLN A 119 -17.63 8.85 5.09
N ALA A 120 -18.02 10.08 4.76
CA ALA A 120 -17.71 10.69 3.46
C ALA A 120 -16.22 10.64 3.10
N VAL A 121 -15.33 11.04 4.01
CA VAL A 121 -13.87 11.08 3.77
C VAL A 121 -13.28 9.68 3.63
N TYR A 122 -13.71 8.74 4.47
CA TYR A 122 -13.28 7.34 4.35
C TYR A 122 -13.73 6.72 3.02
N ASN A 123 -15.00 6.91 2.66
CA ASN A 123 -15.56 6.40 1.41
C ASN A 123 -14.78 6.95 0.20
N ALA A 124 -14.50 8.26 0.20
CA ALA A 124 -13.69 8.90 -0.83
C ALA A 124 -12.27 8.33 -0.88
N SER A 125 -11.63 8.11 0.28
CA SER A 125 -10.29 7.52 0.34
C SER A 125 -10.26 6.10 -0.23
N LYS A 126 -11.27 5.29 0.06
CA LYS A 126 -11.35 3.90 -0.43
C LYS A 126 -11.71 3.80 -1.91
N ALA A 127 -12.51 4.75 -2.43
CA ALA A 127 -12.73 4.90 -3.87
C ALA A 127 -11.42 5.26 -4.60
N ALA A 128 -10.62 6.16 -4.02
CA ALA A 128 -9.30 6.52 -4.56
C ALA A 128 -8.35 5.31 -4.61
N VAL A 129 -8.31 4.47 -3.57
CA VAL A 129 -7.50 3.24 -3.55
C VAL A 129 -7.92 2.29 -4.67
N ILE A 130 -9.22 2.09 -4.90
CA ILE A 130 -9.73 1.25 -6.00
C ILE A 130 -9.21 1.76 -7.34
N HIS A 131 -9.30 3.07 -7.57
CA HIS A 131 -8.87 3.68 -8.84
C HIS A 131 -7.36 3.66 -9.01
N LEU A 132 -6.61 3.92 -7.93
CA LEU A 132 -5.15 3.81 -7.91
C LEU A 132 -4.68 2.42 -8.39
N CYS A 133 -5.29 1.34 -7.86
CA CYS A 133 -4.93 -0.02 -8.26
C CYS A 133 -5.25 -0.31 -9.73
N ARG A 134 -6.35 0.23 -10.26
CA ARG A 134 -6.67 0.11 -11.70
C ARG A 134 -5.61 0.77 -12.57
N CYS A 135 -5.15 1.97 -12.19
CA CYS A 135 -4.08 2.67 -12.92
C CYS A 135 -2.72 1.94 -12.80
N TYR A 136 -2.44 1.34 -11.64
CA TYR A 136 -1.19 0.64 -11.39
C TYR A 136 -0.97 -0.59 -12.29
N MET A 137 -2.04 -1.24 -12.74
CA MET A 137 -1.96 -2.40 -13.65
C MET A 137 -1.43 -2.05 -15.05
N HIS A 138 -1.30 -0.79 -15.39
CA HIS A 138 -0.83 -0.30 -16.70
C HIS A 138 0.61 0.23 -16.69
N MET A 139 1.35 0.02 -15.60
CA MET A 139 2.76 0.40 -15.44
C MET A 139 3.69 -0.80 -15.66
#